data_230cd98cee055c10945178117c8c0323
#
_entry.id   230cd98cee055c10945178117c8c0323
#
_cell.length_a   1.000
_cell.length_b   1.000
_cell.length_c   1.000
_cell.angle_alpha   90.00
_cell.angle_beta   90.00
_cell.angle_gamma   90.00
#
_symmetry.space_group_name_H-M   'P 1'
#
loop_
_entity.id
_entity.type
_entity.pdbx_description
1 polymer ?
#
loop_
_entity_poly.entity_id
_entity_poly.type
_entity_poly.pdbx_seq_one_letter_code
_entity_poly.pdbx_strand_id
1 'polypeptide(L)'
;MVAALRSEFGPLPDQSMHEKTSVASLIAELYQFLRQADARELGGLYRQLDASEGSAKDEIQSSIDNFETHVVPIIADIDAGFGNEEATYLMAKQMIEAGACCIQIENQVSDEKQCGHQDGKVTVPHADFLAKINAVRYAFLELGVDEGVIVARTDSLGAGLTKQIAVTNEKGDLGDQYNSFLDVEEITADNMKHGDVMINQDGKLVRPKRLPSNLYQFKEGTGEARCILDSITSLQNGADLIWIETEKPHIGQIGAMMDEIKKVVPNAKLVYNNSPSFNWTLNFRQQVFDLMSEEGKDMSAYDRADLMNESYDDTDLATEADNKIRTFQADAAREAGIFHHLITLPTYHTAALSTDNLAKEYFGNQGMLGYVAGVQRKEIREGIACVKHQNMSGSDMGDDHKEYFAGDAALKAAGEDNTMNQF
;
A
#
# COMPACT_ATOMS: atom_id res chain seq x y z
N MET A 1 0.14 6.65 -5.05
CA MET A 1 1.05 7.77 -4.66
C MET A 1 2.40 7.78 -5.41
N VAL A 2 3.23 6.72 -5.43
CA VAL A 2 4.54 6.76 -6.13
C VAL A 2 4.40 7.03 -7.62
N ALA A 3 3.43 6.41 -8.27
CA ALA A 3 3.12 6.65 -9.68
C ALA A 3 2.65 8.10 -9.92
N ALA A 4 1.83 8.66 -9.01
CA ALA A 4 1.41 10.05 -9.09
C ALA A 4 2.57 11.05 -8.93
N LEU A 5 3.57 10.74 -8.08
CA LEU A 5 4.79 11.54 -7.96
C LEU A 5 5.68 11.49 -9.20
N ARG A 6 5.50 10.49 -10.07
CA ARG A 6 6.25 10.28 -11.33
C ARG A 6 5.44 10.64 -12.58
N SER A 7 4.30 11.33 -12.42
CA SER A 7 3.47 11.77 -13.53
C SER A 7 4.26 12.64 -14.52
N GLU A 8 3.95 12.51 -15.80
CA GLU A 8 4.49 13.34 -16.87
C GLU A 8 4.17 14.84 -16.68
N PHE A 9 3.15 15.16 -15.90
CA PHE A 9 2.76 16.54 -15.56
C PHE A 9 3.49 17.09 -14.32
N GLY A 10 4.45 16.37 -13.77
CA GLY A 10 5.11 16.67 -12.50
C GLY A 10 4.43 15.97 -11.32
N PRO A 11 4.90 16.16 -10.08
CA PRO A 11 4.34 15.51 -8.91
C PRO A 11 2.87 15.86 -8.69
N LEU A 12 2.00 14.86 -8.66
CA LEU A 12 0.57 15.01 -8.42
C LEU A 12 0.18 14.41 -7.06
N PRO A 13 -0.92 14.89 -6.46
CA PRO A 13 -1.45 14.31 -5.22
C PRO A 13 -2.05 12.91 -5.48
N ASP A 14 -2.28 12.18 -4.40
CA ASP A 14 -2.92 10.86 -4.40
C ASP A 14 -4.45 10.98 -4.54
N GLN A 15 -4.89 11.37 -5.74
CA GLN A 15 -6.28 11.66 -6.09
C GLN A 15 -6.67 11.11 -7.47
N SER A 16 -6.01 10.06 -7.94
CA SER A 16 -6.23 9.45 -9.27
C SER A 16 -6.16 10.44 -10.44
N MET A 17 -5.40 11.53 -10.28
CA MET A 17 -5.26 12.59 -11.30
C MET A 17 -4.18 12.28 -12.33
N HIS A 18 -3.27 11.35 -12.00
CA HIS A 18 -2.16 10.99 -12.88
C HIS A 18 -2.65 10.17 -14.09
N GLU A 19 -1.81 10.08 -15.09
CA GLU A 19 -2.06 9.28 -16.29
C GLU A 19 -2.25 7.80 -15.92
N LYS A 20 -3.22 7.16 -16.55
CA LYS A 20 -3.61 5.76 -16.25
C LYS A 20 -2.47 4.76 -16.44
N THR A 21 -1.53 5.04 -17.34
CA THR A 21 -0.41 4.14 -17.67
C THR A 21 0.74 4.20 -16.68
N SER A 22 0.79 5.18 -15.78
CA SER A 22 1.94 5.41 -14.90
C SER A 22 2.22 4.24 -13.94
N VAL A 23 1.18 3.61 -13.39
CA VAL A 23 1.32 2.47 -12.49
C VAL A 23 1.85 1.24 -13.25
N ALA A 24 1.26 0.92 -14.40
CA ALA A 24 1.71 -0.21 -15.21
C ALA A 24 3.17 -0.02 -15.69
N SER A 25 3.56 1.20 -16.07
CA SER A 25 4.93 1.52 -16.43
C SER A 25 5.90 1.31 -15.26
N LEU A 26 5.51 1.72 -14.05
CA LEU A 26 6.32 1.51 -12.84
C LEU A 26 6.45 0.01 -12.51
N ILE A 27 5.38 -0.77 -12.63
CA ILE A 27 5.40 -2.22 -12.43
C ILE A 27 6.38 -2.88 -13.41
N ALA A 28 6.28 -2.55 -14.69
CA ALA A 28 7.17 -3.09 -15.72
C ALA A 28 8.64 -2.75 -15.47
N GLU A 29 8.93 -1.51 -15.04
CA GLU A 29 10.26 -1.07 -14.65
C GLU A 29 10.80 -1.91 -13.49
N LEU A 30 10.06 -2.01 -12.39
CA LEU A 30 10.46 -2.80 -11.21
C LEU A 30 10.67 -4.27 -11.55
N TYR A 31 9.78 -4.87 -12.33
CA TYR A 31 9.89 -6.27 -12.77
C TYR A 31 11.16 -6.50 -13.59
N GLN A 32 11.51 -5.59 -14.51
CA GLN A 32 12.75 -5.69 -15.28
C GLN A 32 13.99 -5.56 -14.40
N PHE A 33 13.99 -4.67 -13.40
CA PHE A 33 15.11 -4.56 -12.45
C PHE A 33 15.32 -5.85 -11.66
N LEU A 34 14.26 -6.48 -11.18
CA LEU A 34 14.34 -7.74 -10.44
C LEU A 34 14.89 -8.88 -11.31
N ARG A 35 14.40 -8.99 -12.56
CA ARG A 35 14.92 -9.95 -13.53
C ARG A 35 16.39 -9.71 -13.88
N GLN A 36 16.80 -8.46 -14.00
CA GLN A 36 18.20 -8.11 -14.25
C GLN A 36 19.10 -8.51 -13.07
N ALA A 37 18.61 -8.39 -11.83
CA ALA A 37 19.33 -8.85 -10.65
C ALA A 37 19.56 -10.37 -10.70
N ASP A 38 18.53 -11.17 -11.05
CA ASP A 38 18.65 -12.61 -11.25
C ASP A 38 19.69 -12.95 -12.31
N ALA A 39 19.58 -12.33 -13.48
CA ALA A 39 20.49 -12.61 -14.59
C ALA A 39 21.95 -12.29 -14.24
N ARG A 40 22.19 -11.21 -13.48
CA ARG A 40 23.53 -10.82 -13.03
C ARG A 40 24.11 -11.82 -12.02
N GLU A 41 23.32 -12.19 -11.01
CA GLU A 41 23.79 -13.13 -9.99
C GLU A 41 24.03 -14.52 -10.53
N LEU A 42 23.09 -15.06 -11.32
CA LEU A 42 23.26 -16.35 -11.99
C LEU A 42 24.44 -16.32 -12.95
N GLY A 43 24.62 -15.27 -13.74
CA GLY A 43 25.78 -15.10 -14.62
C GLY A 43 27.11 -15.12 -13.84
N GLY A 44 27.14 -14.49 -12.65
CA GLY A 44 28.26 -14.55 -11.74
C GLY A 44 28.55 -15.97 -11.21
N LEU A 45 27.51 -16.71 -10.83
CA LEU A 45 27.65 -18.10 -10.36
C LEU A 45 28.13 -19.02 -11.49
N TYR A 46 27.63 -18.89 -12.71
CA TYR A 46 28.10 -19.68 -13.86
C TYR A 46 29.56 -19.39 -14.19
N ARG A 47 30.03 -18.13 -14.15
CA ARG A 47 31.45 -17.81 -14.33
C ARG A 47 32.33 -18.46 -13.25
N GLN A 48 31.89 -18.44 -12.01
CA GLN A 48 32.60 -19.10 -10.92
C GLN A 48 32.62 -20.65 -11.12
N LEU A 49 31.51 -21.21 -11.56
CA LEU A 49 31.40 -22.64 -11.87
C LEU A 49 32.44 -23.07 -12.93
N ASP A 50 32.55 -22.30 -14.02
CA ASP A 50 33.51 -22.55 -15.08
C ASP A 50 34.97 -22.42 -14.65
N ALA A 51 35.24 -21.54 -13.71
CA ALA A 51 36.58 -21.29 -13.15
C ALA A 51 36.97 -22.24 -11.99
N SER A 52 36.06 -23.09 -11.53
CA SER A 52 36.24 -23.91 -10.32
C SER A 52 36.36 -25.41 -10.63
N GLU A 53 37.06 -26.12 -9.72
CA GLU A 53 37.23 -27.59 -9.79
C GLU A 53 36.94 -28.22 -8.41
N GLY A 54 36.68 -29.52 -8.41
CA GLY A 54 36.48 -30.33 -7.18
C GLY A 54 35.30 -29.87 -6.34
N SER A 55 35.44 -29.89 -5.04
CA SER A 55 34.36 -29.55 -4.10
C SER A 55 33.84 -28.10 -4.23
N ALA A 56 34.69 -27.17 -4.66
CA ALA A 56 34.28 -25.79 -4.91
C ALA A 56 33.25 -25.71 -6.07
N LYS A 57 33.45 -26.53 -7.09
CA LYS A 57 32.51 -26.66 -8.22
C LYS A 57 31.16 -27.19 -7.76
N ASP A 58 31.16 -28.20 -6.89
CA ASP A 58 29.95 -28.82 -6.36
C ASP A 58 29.16 -27.82 -5.48
N GLU A 59 29.85 -27.01 -4.69
CA GLU A 59 29.24 -25.95 -3.85
C GLU A 59 28.57 -24.88 -4.72
N ILE A 60 29.24 -24.41 -5.78
CA ILE A 60 28.68 -23.41 -6.69
C ILE A 60 27.49 -24.01 -7.46
N GLN A 61 27.60 -25.26 -7.93
CA GLN A 61 26.48 -25.92 -8.59
C GLN A 61 25.27 -26.01 -7.65
N SER A 62 25.49 -26.33 -6.38
CA SER A 62 24.43 -26.35 -5.38
C SER A 62 23.81 -24.96 -5.18
N SER A 63 24.60 -23.88 -5.25
CA SER A 63 24.09 -22.50 -5.17
C SER A 63 23.22 -22.15 -6.38
N ILE A 64 23.58 -22.63 -7.57
CA ILE A 64 22.78 -22.45 -8.80
C ILE A 64 21.48 -23.26 -8.70
N ASP A 65 21.55 -24.52 -8.26
CA ASP A 65 20.39 -25.40 -8.18
C ASP A 65 19.35 -24.93 -7.14
N ASN A 66 19.81 -24.21 -6.11
CA ASN A 66 18.98 -23.67 -5.05
C ASN A 66 18.84 -22.14 -5.14
N PHE A 67 19.06 -21.56 -6.31
CA PHE A 67 18.98 -20.11 -6.52
C PHE A 67 17.58 -19.59 -6.19
N GLU A 68 17.51 -18.61 -5.31
CA GLU A 68 16.28 -17.90 -4.99
C GLU A 68 16.16 -16.65 -5.87
N THR A 69 15.09 -16.57 -6.64
CA THR A 69 14.82 -15.43 -7.52
C THR A 69 14.63 -14.13 -6.74
N HIS A 70 15.11 -13.01 -7.28
CA HIS A 70 14.80 -11.67 -6.81
C HIS A 70 13.41 -11.19 -7.23
N VAL A 71 12.76 -11.93 -8.14
CA VAL A 71 11.40 -11.57 -8.57
C VAL A 71 10.42 -11.91 -7.44
N VAL A 72 10.10 -10.93 -6.63
CA VAL A 72 9.10 -11.01 -5.56
C VAL A 72 7.72 -10.63 -6.08
N PRO A 73 6.63 -11.09 -5.41
CA PRO A 73 5.27 -10.70 -5.77
C PRO A 73 5.10 -9.18 -5.80
N ILE A 74 4.56 -8.65 -6.91
CA ILE A 74 4.24 -7.22 -7.06
C ILE A 74 2.77 -7.03 -6.80
N ILE A 75 2.46 -6.26 -5.74
CA ILE A 75 1.12 -5.83 -5.38
C ILE A 75 0.90 -4.44 -5.99
N ALA A 76 -0.06 -4.32 -6.89
CA ALA A 76 -0.37 -3.08 -7.59
C ALA A 76 -1.64 -2.42 -7.04
N ASP A 77 -1.57 -1.12 -6.81
CA ASP A 77 -2.70 -0.28 -6.43
C ASP A 77 -3.37 0.28 -7.68
N ILE A 78 -4.64 -0.05 -7.89
CA ILE A 78 -5.46 0.45 -9.00
C ILE A 78 -6.37 1.60 -8.56
N ASP A 79 -6.13 2.19 -7.38
CA ASP A 79 -7.02 3.18 -6.77
C ASP A 79 -8.48 2.68 -6.78
N ALA A 80 -9.42 3.53 -7.18
CA ALA A 80 -10.83 3.16 -7.33
C ALA A 80 -11.19 2.64 -8.75
N GLY A 81 -10.19 2.21 -9.55
CA GLY A 81 -10.37 1.61 -10.87
C GLY A 81 -10.33 2.60 -12.04
N PHE A 82 -10.03 3.89 -11.82
CA PHE A 82 -9.93 4.94 -12.84
C PHE A 82 -11.16 5.12 -13.75
N GLY A 83 -12.34 4.76 -13.28
CA GLY A 83 -13.60 4.87 -14.00
C GLY A 83 -14.61 3.82 -13.55
N ASN A 84 -15.39 3.32 -14.49
CA ASN A 84 -16.33 2.20 -14.29
C ASN A 84 -15.62 0.83 -14.36
N GLU A 85 -16.38 -0.25 -14.31
CA GLU A 85 -15.87 -1.62 -14.37
C GLU A 85 -15.09 -1.92 -15.66
N GLU A 86 -15.47 -1.37 -16.80
CA GLU A 86 -14.74 -1.54 -18.06
C GLU A 86 -13.35 -0.87 -18.02
N ALA A 87 -13.27 0.35 -17.47
CA ALA A 87 -12.00 1.02 -17.25
C ALA A 87 -11.13 0.25 -16.27
N THR A 88 -11.72 -0.28 -15.20
CA THR A 88 -11.06 -1.12 -14.20
C THR A 88 -10.48 -2.40 -14.82
N TYR A 89 -11.27 -3.08 -15.68
CA TYR A 89 -10.80 -4.26 -16.41
C TYR A 89 -9.55 -3.97 -17.25
N LEU A 90 -9.60 -2.91 -18.09
CA LEU A 90 -8.48 -2.55 -18.95
C LEU A 90 -7.22 -2.19 -18.16
N MET A 91 -7.37 -1.48 -17.05
CA MET A 91 -6.26 -1.12 -16.18
C MET A 91 -5.66 -2.34 -15.47
N ALA A 92 -6.52 -3.20 -14.90
CA ALA A 92 -6.06 -4.44 -14.25
C ALA A 92 -5.29 -5.32 -15.24
N LYS A 93 -5.84 -5.51 -16.44
CA LYS A 93 -5.17 -6.28 -17.51
C LYS A 93 -3.78 -5.74 -17.81
N GLN A 94 -3.65 -4.43 -18.01
CA GLN A 94 -2.36 -3.79 -18.29
C GLN A 94 -1.36 -3.95 -17.14
N MET A 95 -1.82 -3.86 -15.88
CA MET A 95 -0.97 -4.04 -14.70
C MET A 95 -0.50 -5.49 -14.55
N ILE A 96 -1.37 -6.46 -14.82
CA ILE A 96 -1.05 -7.90 -14.77
C ILE A 96 -0.05 -8.25 -15.89
N GLU A 97 -0.26 -7.77 -17.12
CA GLU A 97 0.69 -7.94 -18.23
C GLU A 97 2.06 -7.31 -17.93
N ALA A 98 2.09 -6.22 -17.13
CA ALA A 98 3.33 -5.60 -16.69
C ALA A 98 4.08 -6.37 -15.59
N GLY A 99 3.42 -7.34 -14.92
CA GLY A 99 4.04 -8.21 -13.91
C GLY A 99 3.38 -8.19 -12.54
N ALA A 100 2.23 -7.51 -12.35
CA ALA A 100 1.50 -7.56 -11.09
C ALA A 100 0.84 -8.94 -10.89
N CYS A 101 0.97 -9.50 -9.69
CA CYS A 101 0.28 -10.74 -9.29
C CYS A 101 -0.82 -10.50 -8.26
N CYS A 102 -0.91 -9.30 -7.73
CA CYS A 102 -1.95 -8.88 -6.82
C CYS A 102 -2.42 -7.47 -7.19
N ILE A 103 -3.74 -7.29 -7.25
CA ILE A 103 -4.37 -5.99 -7.48
C ILE A 103 -5.14 -5.58 -6.23
N GLN A 104 -4.88 -4.38 -5.77
CA GLN A 104 -5.60 -3.73 -4.69
C GLN A 104 -6.54 -2.70 -5.27
N ILE A 105 -7.81 -2.73 -4.87
CA ILE A 105 -8.86 -1.82 -5.34
C ILE A 105 -9.69 -1.30 -4.17
N GLU A 106 -10.09 -0.04 -4.21
CA GLU A 106 -10.85 0.62 -3.14
C GLU A 106 -12.27 1.02 -3.59
N ASN A 107 -13.18 1.14 -2.62
CA ASN A 107 -14.60 1.44 -2.85
C ASN A 107 -14.93 2.93 -3.00
N GLN A 108 -13.95 3.78 -3.29
CA GLN A 108 -14.20 5.19 -3.57
C GLN A 108 -14.73 5.41 -4.99
N VAL A 109 -15.33 6.58 -5.20
CA VAL A 109 -15.69 7.06 -6.55
C VAL A 109 -14.41 7.48 -7.27
N SER A 110 -14.17 6.96 -8.48
CA SER A 110 -12.90 7.13 -9.20
C SER A 110 -12.53 8.59 -9.51
N ASP A 111 -13.51 9.41 -9.85
CA ASP A 111 -13.31 10.83 -10.19
C ASP A 111 -13.35 11.78 -8.98
N GLU A 112 -13.55 11.23 -7.78
CA GLU A 112 -13.57 11.97 -6.52
C GLU A 112 -12.68 11.31 -5.45
N LYS A 113 -11.74 10.45 -5.87
CA LYS A 113 -10.84 9.71 -5.00
C LYS A 113 -9.95 10.66 -4.19
N GLN A 114 -9.86 10.38 -2.90
CA GLN A 114 -8.96 11.03 -1.95
C GLN A 114 -8.01 10.01 -1.34
N CYS A 115 -6.85 10.48 -0.88
CA CYS A 115 -5.99 9.67 -0.02
C CYS A 115 -6.77 9.20 1.21
N GLY A 116 -6.55 7.97 1.67
CA GLY A 116 -7.28 7.36 2.78
C GLY A 116 -7.31 8.18 4.08
N HIS A 117 -6.33 9.06 4.26
CA HIS A 117 -6.19 9.94 5.42
C HIS A 117 -6.69 11.38 5.19
N GLN A 118 -7.34 11.63 4.06
CA GLN A 118 -7.96 12.93 3.74
C GLN A 118 -9.47 12.89 4.00
N ASP A 119 -10.02 14.06 4.29
CA ASP A 119 -11.47 14.26 4.40
C ASP A 119 -12.15 14.26 3.03
N GLY A 120 -13.49 14.14 3.03
CA GLY A 120 -14.29 14.28 1.83
C GLY A 120 -14.32 13.04 0.92
N LYS A 121 -13.94 11.88 1.44
CA LYS A 121 -14.03 10.61 0.71
C LYS A 121 -15.48 10.28 0.35
N VAL A 122 -15.69 9.83 -0.89
CA VAL A 122 -16.99 9.47 -1.47
C VAL A 122 -16.95 8.01 -1.89
N THR A 123 -17.83 7.17 -1.32
CA THR A 123 -17.89 5.73 -1.63
C THR A 123 -18.99 5.41 -2.65
N VAL A 124 -18.83 4.26 -3.32
CA VAL A 124 -19.81 3.71 -4.26
C VAL A 124 -20.69 2.65 -3.58
N PRO A 125 -21.91 2.36 -4.09
CA PRO A 125 -22.70 1.20 -3.66
C PRO A 125 -21.97 -0.13 -3.88
N HIS A 126 -22.33 -1.14 -3.10
CA HIS A 126 -21.74 -2.49 -3.21
C HIS A 126 -21.81 -3.06 -4.62
N ALA A 127 -22.94 -2.90 -5.33
CA ALA A 127 -23.10 -3.44 -6.69
C ALA A 127 -22.01 -2.89 -7.64
N ASP A 128 -21.72 -1.60 -7.58
CA ASP A 128 -20.71 -0.96 -8.42
C ASP A 128 -19.29 -1.42 -8.03
N PHE A 129 -19.03 -1.55 -6.74
CA PHE A 129 -17.75 -2.05 -6.26
C PHE A 129 -17.50 -3.51 -6.62
N LEU A 130 -18.52 -4.37 -6.47
CA LEU A 130 -18.47 -5.78 -6.87
C LEU A 130 -18.28 -5.95 -8.37
N ALA A 131 -18.90 -5.10 -9.20
CA ALA A 131 -18.66 -5.11 -10.64
C ALA A 131 -17.19 -4.86 -10.97
N LYS A 132 -16.52 -3.93 -10.26
CA LYS A 132 -15.10 -3.66 -10.41
C LYS A 132 -14.22 -4.81 -9.90
N ILE A 133 -14.54 -5.44 -8.77
CA ILE A 133 -13.84 -6.64 -8.27
C ILE A 133 -13.92 -7.77 -9.31
N ASN A 134 -15.12 -7.99 -9.87
CA ASN A 134 -15.33 -8.98 -10.92
C ASN A 134 -14.53 -8.66 -12.20
N ALA A 135 -14.41 -7.38 -12.56
CA ALA A 135 -13.61 -6.94 -13.70
C ALA A 135 -12.11 -7.26 -13.50
N VAL A 136 -11.57 -7.04 -12.30
CA VAL A 136 -10.21 -7.44 -11.95
C VAL A 136 -10.04 -8.96 -12.00
N ARG A 137 -10.98 -9.73 -11.45
CA ARG A 137 -10.95 -11.19 -11.49
C ARG A 137 -10.98 -11.71 -12.92
N TYR A 138 -11.83 -11.12 -13.75
CA TYR A 138 -11.90 -11.48 -15.18
C TYR A 138 -10.58 -11.22 -15.90
N ALA A 139 -9.92 -10.10 -15.62
CA ALA A 139 -8.61 -9.81 -16.21
C ALA A 139 -7.55 -10.88 -15.86
N PHE A 140 -7.50 -11.34 -14.60
CA PHE A 140 -6.63 -12.43 -14.17
C PHE A 140 -6.93 -13.72 -14.92
N LEU A 141 -8.20 -14.12 -15.00
CA LEU A 141 -8.62 -15.37 -15.67
C LEU A 141 -8.34 -15.33 -17.18
N GLU A 142 -8.61 -14.20 -17.84
CA GLU A 142 -8.35 -14.03 -19.28
C GLU A 142 -6.84 -14.19 -19.61
N LEU A 143 -5.97 -13.72 -18.73
CA LEU A 143 -4.52 -13.81 -18.88
C LEU A 143 -3.94 -15.14 -18.39
N GLY A 144 -4.76 -16.07 -17.91
CA GLY A 144 -4.31 -17.38 -17.41
C GLY A 144 -3.56 -17.29 -16.09
N VAL A 145 -3.81 -16.24 -15.28
CA VAL A 145 -3.22 -16.05 -13.95
C VAL A 145 -4.23 -16.48 -12.90
N ASP A 146 -4.47 -17.79 -12.78
CA ASP A 146 -5.53 -18.34 -11.93
C ASP A 146 -5.34 -18.04 -10.43
N GLU A 147 -4.09 -17.88 -9.98
CA GLU A 147 -3.73 -17.56 -8.59
C GLU A 147 -3.61 -16.05 -8.30
N GLY A 148 -4.06 -15.20 -9.22
CA GLY A 148 -4.05 -13.76 -9.03
C GLY A 148 -4.87 -13.33 -7.81
N VAL A 149 -4.29 -12.46 -6.98
CA VAL A 149 -4.87 -12.04 -5.70
C VAL A 149 -5.56 -10.69 -5.83
N ILE A 150 -6.74 -10.55 -5.22
CA ILE A 150 -7.49 -9.29 -5.13
C ILE A 150 -7.61 -8.87 -3.68
N VAL A 151 -7.11 -7.66 -3.38
CA VAL A 151 -7.31 -6.99 -2.09
C VAL A 151 -8.41 -5.95 -2.26
N ALA A 152 -9.55 -6.15 -1.60
CA ALA A 152 -10.63 -5.17 -1.57
C ALA A 152 -10.45 -4.23 -0.37
N ARG A 153 -10.17 -2.94 -0.66
CA ARG A 153 -10.04 -1.90 0.35
C ARG A 153 -11.38 -1.22 0.58
N THR A 154 -11.74 -1.00 1.84
CA THR A 154 -12.84 -0.13 2.23
C THR A 154 -12.35 1.13 2.90
N ASP A 155 -12.82 2.28 2.43
CA ASP A 155 -12.60 3.60 3.02
C ASP A 155 -13.79 4.07 3.86
N SER A 156 -14.78 3.22 4.06
CA SER A 156 -16.05 3.57 4.71
C SER A 156 -15.92 4.05 6.15
N LEU A 157 -14.80 3.71 6.85
CA LEU A 157 -14.58 4.19 8.23
C LEU A 157 -14.55 5.72 8.29
N GLY A 158 -13.77 6.35 7.40
CA GLY A 158 -13.64 7.82 7.33
C GLY A 158 -14.46 8.47 6.21
N ALA A 159 -15.18 7.71 5.38
CA ALA A 159 -15.99 8.26 4.30
C ALA A 159 -17.39 8.60 4.77
N GLY A 160 -17.73 9.88 4.80
CA GLY A 160 -19.06 10.36 5.18
C GLY A 160 -20.07 10.52 4.02
N LEU A 161 -19.64 10.31 2.78
CA LEU A 161 -20.39 10.70 1.58
C LEU A 161 -20.54 9.55 0.58
N THR A 162 -21.63 9.60 -0.21
CA THR A 162 -21.80 8.79 -1.42
C THR A 162 -22.43 9.61 -2.55
N LYS A 163 -22.14 9.22 -3.79
CA LYS A 163 -22.67 9.86 -4.99
C LYS A 163 -24.00 9.24 -5.44
N GLN A 164 -24.28 8.03 -4.99
CA GLN A 164 -25.39 7.21 -5.48
C GLN A 164 -26.21 6.62 -4.34
N ILE A 165 -27.46 6.38 -4.63
CA ILE A 165 -28.36 5.54 -3.84
C ILE A 165 -28.33 4.15 -4.46
N ALA A 166 -28.17 3.11 -3.66
CA ALA A 166 -28.16 1.74 -4.16
C ALA A 166 -29.55 1.33 -4.69
N VAL A 167 -29.54 0.59 -5.78
CA VAL A 167 -30.75 -0.04 -6.30
C VAL A 167 -31.17 -1.16 -5.34
N THR A 168 -32.44 -1.20 -4.96
CA THR A 168 -33.01 -2.24 -4.12
C THR A 168 -34.08 -2.99 -4.91
N ASN A 169 -34.07 -4.32 -4.87
CA ASN A 169 -35.07 -5.16 -5.50
C ASN A 169 -36.06 -5.73 -4.45
N GLU A 170 -35.51 -5.96 -3.24
CA GLU A 170 -36.34 -6.48 -2.14
C GLU A 170 -35.79 -5.96 -0.78
N LYS A 171 -36.63 -6.03 0.23
CA LYS A 171 -36.28 -5.62 1.58
C LYS A 171 -35.15 -6.50 2.12
N GLY A 172 -34.07 -5.86 2.61
CA GLY A 172 -32.95 -6.53 3.24
C GLY A 172 -31.89 -7.03 2.24
N ASP A 173 -32.03 -6.75 0.94
CA ASP A 173 -30.95 -6.97 -0.02
C ASP A 173 -29.75 -6.03 0.25
N LEU A 174 -28.66 -6.21 -0.47
CA LEU A 174 -27.45 -5.39 -0.28
C LEU A 174 -27.69 -3.90 -0.51
N GLY A 175 -28.57 -3.57 -1.46
CA GLY A 175 -28.93 -2.18 -1.71
C GLY A 175 -29.73 -1.57 -0.56
N ASP A 176 -30.68 -2.31 -0.01
CA ASP A 176 -31.47 -1.89 1.16
C ASP A 176 -30.57 -1.73 2.40
N GLN A 177 -29.65 -2.67 2.63
CA GLN A 177 -28.66 -2.57 3.71
C GLN A 177 -27.77 -1.33 3.54
N TYR A 178 -27.24 -1.08 2.35
CA TYR A 178 -26.44 0.11 2.06
C TYR A 178 -27.22 1.41 2.31
N ASN A 179 -28.45 1.48 1.78
CA ASN A 179 -29.29 2.66 1.92
C ASN A 179 -29.72 2.91 3.37
N SER A 180 -29.74 1.89 4.24
CA SER A 180 -30.08 2.04 5.65
C SER A 180 -29.12 2.95 6.43
N PHE A 181 -27.89 3.09 5.93
CA PHE A 181 -26.88 3.97 6.52
C PHE A 181 -26.99 5.44 6.08
N LEU A 182 -27.81 5.76 5.07
CA LEU A 182 -27.96 7.13 4.59
C LEU A 182 -28.68 8.01 5.62
N ASP A 183 -28.22 9.24 5.76
CA ASP A 183 -28.95 10.26 6.51
C ASP A 183 -30.18 10.69 5.71
N VAL A 184 -31.32 10.78 6.36
CA VAL A 184 -32.62 10.94 5.71
C VAL A 184 -33.46 11.99 6.39
N GLU A 185 -34.45 12.49 5.65
CA GLU A 185 -35.52 13.33 6.18
C GLU A 185 -36.88 12.67 5.96
N GLU A 186 -37.81 12.89 6.87
CA GLU A 186 -39.19 12.41 6.72
C GLU A 186 -39.88 13.13 5.55
N ILE A 187 -40.67 12.37 4.79
CA ILE A 187 -41.48 12.92 3.71
C ILE A 187 -42.85 13.22 4.27
N THR A 188 -43.28 14.45 4.09
CA THR A 188 -44.64 14.92 4.39
C THR A 188 -45.27 15.48 3.12
N ALA A 189 -46.59 15.66 3.13
CA ALA A 189 -47.28 16.26 1.98
C ALA A 189 -46.76 17.65 1.63
N ASP A 190 -46.23 18.38 2.65
CA ASP A 190 -45.76 19.77 2.49
C ASP A 190 -44.36 19.86 1.92
N ASN A 191 -43.51 18.81 2.09
CA ASN A 191 -42.10 18.80 1.64
C ASN A 191 -41.84 17.88 0.45
N MET A 192 -42.81 17.12 -0.01
CA MET A 192 -42.70 16.21 -1.17
C MET A 192 -42.55 17.02 -2.48
N LYS A 193 -41.56 16.66 -3.31
CA LYS A 193 -41.31 17.27 -4.61
C LYS A 193 -41.41 16.22 -5.72
N HIS A 194 -41.82 16.65 -6.92
CA HIS A 194 -41.78 15.79 -8.09
C HIS A 194 -40.32 15.40 -8.41
N GLY A 195 -40.08 14.11 -8.57
CA GLY A 195 -38.75 13.57 -8.84
C GLY A 195 -37.92 13.25 -7.59
N ASP A 196 -38.48 13.33 -6.38
CA ASP A 196 -37.83 12.86 -5.16
C ASP A 196 -37.54 11.37 -5.26
N VAL A 197 -36.32 10.98 -4.93
CA VAL A 197 -35.93 9.59 -4.73
C VAL A 197 -36.27 9.20 -3.31
N MET A 198 -37.02 8.11 -3.16
CA MET A 198 -37.42 7.57 -1.86
C MET A 198 -36.79 6.21 -1.61
N ILE A 199 -36.36 6.00 -0.39
CA ILE A 199 -35.86 4.72 0.11
C ILE A 199 -36.69 4.26 1.29
N ASN A 200 -36.68 2.95 1.55
CA ASN A 200 -37.35 2.38 2.72
C ASN A 200 -36.31 2.26 3.86
N GLN A 201 -36.57 2.91 4.97
CA GLN A 201 -35.80 2.68 6.20
C GLN A 201 -36.80 2.30 7.32
N ASP A 202 -36.59 1.17 7.97
CA ASP A 202 -37.41 0.67 9.08
C ASP A 202 -38.91 0.63 8.77
N GLY A 203 -39.26 0.32 7.53
CA GLY A 203 -40.64 0.25 7.06
C GLY A 203 -41.29 1.59 6.72
N LYS A 204 -40.55 2.69 6.75
CA LYS A 204 -40.98 4.02 6.34
C LYS A 204 -40.34 4.42 5.03
N LEU A 205 -41.08 5.07 4.15
CA LEU A 205 -40.54 5.74 2.97
C LEU A 205 -39.98 7.09 3.41
N VAL A 206 -38.68 7.29 3.15
CA VAL A 206 -37.92 8.50 3.53
C VAL A 206 -37.12 8.99 2.34
N ARG A 207 -36.73 10.26 2.36
CA ARG A 207 -35.89 10.87 1.35
C ARG A 207 -34.44 10.98 1.85
N PRO A 208 -33.42 10.43 1.17
CA PRO A 208 -32.04 10.70 1.51
C PRO A 208 -31.72 12.18 1.41
N LYS A 209 -31.02 12.71 2.42
CA LYS A 209 -30.56 14.10 2.41
C LYS A 209 -29.52 14.29 1.31
N ARG A 210 -29.79 15.24 0.41
CA ARG A 210 -28.89 15.62 -0.67
C ARG A 210 -28.23 16.94 -0.34
N LEU A 211 -26.90 16.93 -0.36
CA LEU A 211 -26.10 18.13 -0.16
C LEU A 211 -26.11 19.05 -1.39
N PRO A 212 -25.75 20.35 -1.26
CA PRO A 212 -25.60 21.26 -2.40
C PRO A 212 -24.59 20.77 -3.47
N SER A 213 -23.63 19.94 -3.08
CA SER A 213 -22.69 19.25 -3.96
C SER A 213 -23.30 18.10 -4.77
N ASN A 214 -24.60 17.82 -4.62
CA ASN A 214 -25.30 16.67 -5.17
C ASN A 214 -24.90 15.31 -4.60
N LEU A 215 -24.12 15.27 -3.52
CA LEU A 215 -23.79 14.05 -2.80
C LEU A 215 -24.82 13.75 -1.72
N TYR A 216 -24.90 12.50 -1.29
CA TYR A 216 -25.67 12.05 -0.15
C TYR A 216 -24.76 11.83 1.04
N GLN A 217 -25.29 11.99 2.25
CA GLN A 217 -24.54 11.86 3.48
C GLN A 217 -24.91 10.57 4.19
N PHE A 218 -23.94 9.89 4.76
CA PHE A 218 -24.19 8.79 5.69
C PHE A 218 -24.47 9.33 7.10
N LYS A 219 -25.21 8.55 7.89
CA LYS A 219 -25.40 8.81 9.32
C LYS A 219 -24.05 8.78 10.03
N GLU A 220 -23.87 9.71 10.93
CA GLU A 220 -22.69 9.76 11.79
C GLU A 220 -22.56 8.46 12.62
N GLY A 221 -21.32 8.01 12.86
CA GLY A 221 -21.04 6.81 13.64
C GLY A 221 -21.30 5.48 12.93
N THR A 222 -21.64 5.47 11.63
CA THR A 222 -21.91 4.23 10.87
C THR A 222 -20.68 3.65 10.16
N GLY A 223 -19.51 4.28 10.26
CA GLY A 223 -18.30 3.91 9.52
C GLY A 223 -17.87 2.47 9.75
N GLU A 224 -17.78 2.02 11.00
CA GLU A 224 -17.39 0.63 11.33
C GLU A 224 -18.38 -0.40 10.78
N ALA A 225 -19.68 -0.17 10.95
CA ALA A 225 -20.69 -1.09 10.45
C ALA A 225 -20.66 -1.19 8.91
N ARG A 226 -20.38 -0.07 8.21
CA ARG A 226 -20.20 -0.05 6.75
C ARG A 226 -18.93 -0.79 6.34
N CYS A 227 -17.80 -0.60 7.03
CA CYS A 227 -16.57 -1.34 6.77
C CYS A 227 -16.76 -2.84 6.93
N ILE A 228 -17.49 -3.28 7.95
CA ILE A 228 -17.80 -4.70 8.17
C ILE A 228 -18.64 -5.25 7.01
N LEU A 229 -19.69 -4.54 6.60
CA LEU A 229 -20.55 -4.95 5.48
C LEU A 229 -19.78 -4.98 4.16
N ASP A 230 -19.00 -3.96 3.84
CA ASP A 230 -18.13 -3.89 2.65
C ASP A 230 -17.16 -5.06 2.58
N SER A 231 -16.52 -5.38 3.71
CA SER A 231 -15.56 -6.46 3.83
C SER A 231 -16.19 -7.83 3.60
N ILE A 232 -17.32 -8.10 4.28
CA ILE A 232 -18.05 -9.36 4.13
C ILE A 232 -18.51 -9.53 2.68
N THR A 233 -19.11 -8.49 2.12
CA THR A 233 -19.65 -8.50 0.76
C THR A 233 -18.56 -8.74 -0.26
N SER A 234 -17.40 -8.07 -0.13
CA SER A 234 -16.27 -8.22 -1.02
C SER A 234 -15.68 -9.63 -0.97
N LEU A 235 -15.46 -10.18 0.23
CA LEU A 235 -14.95 -11.54 0.40
C LEU A 235 -15.88 -12.63 -0.13
N GLN A 236 -17.18 -12.44 0.01
CA GLN A 236 -18.18 -13.38 -0.54
C GLN A 236 -18.31 -13.32 -2.06
N ASN A 237 -17.80 -12.26 -2.69
CA ASN A 237 -17.96 -11.99 -4.12
C ASN A 237 -16.64 -11.81 -4.89
N GLY A 238 -15.57 -12.48 -4.47
CA GLY A 238 -14.38 -12.65 -5.29
C GLY A 238 -13.12 -11.92 -4.84
N ALA A 239 -13.16 -11.14 -3.76
CA ALA A 239 -11.94 -10.66 -3.12
C ALA A 239 -11.30 -11.79 -2.29
N ASP A 240 -9.97 -11.84 -2.28
CA ASP A 240 -9.20 -12.83 -1.52
C ASP A 240 -8.84 -12.29 -0.14
N LEU A 241 -8.58 -11.01 -0.05
CA LEU A 241 -8.18 -10.28 1.14
C LEU A 241 -8.96 -8.97 1.24
N ILE A 242 -9.07 -8.45 2.46
CA ILE A 242 -9.63 -7.12 2.70
C ILE A 242 -8.59 -6.17 3.28
N TRP A 243 -8.80 -4.89 3.07
CA TRP A 243 -8.07 -3.82 3.73
C TRP A 243 -9.07 -2.80 4.24
N ILE A 244 -9.06 -2.57 5.54
CA ILE A 244 -9.83 -1.50 6.18
C ILE A 244 -8.90 -0.31 6.37
N GLU A 245 -9.16 0.79 5.68
CA GLU A 245 -8.40 2.02 5.89
C GLU A 245 -8.82 2.68 7.19
N THR A 246 -7.87 2.88 8.10
CA THR A 246 -8.09 3.45 9.43
C THR A 246 -7.46 4.83 9.55
N GLU A 247 -7.95 5.64 10.48
CA GLU A 247 -7.39 6.97 10.78
C GLU A 247 -6.21 6.89 11.75
N LYS A 248 -6.11 5.80 12.51
CA LYS A 248 -5.12 5.60 13.57
C LYS A 248 -4.71 4.13 13.66
N PRO A 249 -3.48 3.82 14.09
CA PRO A 249 -3.04 2.46 14.31
C PRO A 249 -3.55 1.91 15.66
N HIS A 250 -4.85 1.56 15.71
CA HIS A 250 -5.52 1.09 16.91
C HIS A 250 -5.94 -0.38 16.77
N ILE A 251 -5.14 -1.31 17.32
CA ILE A 251 -5.32 -2.77 17.16
C ILE A 251 -6.70 -3.21 17.68
N GLY A 252 -7.15 -2.68 18.82
CA GLY A 252 -8.44 -3.05 19.40
C GLY A 252 -9.64 -2.74 18.50
N GLN A 253 -9.63 -1.57 17.83
CA GLN A 253 -10.69 -1.21 16.87
C GLN A 253 -10.69 -2.16 15.67
N ILE A 254 -9.52 -2.43 15.12
CA ILE A 254 -9.37 -3.34 13.97
C ILE A 254 -9.82 -4.74 14.35
N GLY A 255 -9.39 -5.23 15.53
CA GLY A 255 -9.77 -6.53 16.06
C GLY A 255 -11.27 -6.70 16.22
N ALA A 256 -11.95 -5.70 16.80
CA ALA A 256 -13.41 -5.72 16.97
C ALA A 256 -14.15 -5.84 15.63
N MET A 257 -13.74 -5.09 14.60
CA MET A 257 -14.31 -5.24 13.27
C MET A 257 -14.02 -6.61 12.66
N MET A 258 -12.80 -7.12 12.80
CA MET A 258 -12.42 -8.44 12.29
C MET A 258 -13.19 -9.58 12.98
N ASP A 259 -13.49 -9.48 14.26
CA ASP A 259 -14.30 -10.45 14.98
C ASP A 259 -15.73 -10.53 14.40
N GLU A 260 -16.33 -9.40 14.06
CA GLU A 260 -17.64 -9.38 13.41
C GLU A 260 -17.58 -9.96 11.98
N ILE A 261 -16.56 -9.61 11.20
CA ILE A 261 -16.35 -10.14 9.85
C ILE A 261 -16.19 -11.67 9.89
N LYS A 262 -15.37 -12.18 10.82
CA LYS A 262 -15.09 -13.62 10.96
C LYS A 262 -16.30 -14.45 11.41
N LYS A 263 -17.31 -13.85 12.01
CA LYS A 263 -18.59 -14.55 12.28
C LYS A 263 -19.29 -15.01 10.99
N VAL A 264 -19.09 -14.26 9.89
CA VAL A 264 -19.70 -14.54 8.59
C VAL A 264 -18.70 -15.20 7.63
N VAL A 265 -17.46 -14.74 7.63
CA VAL A 265 -16.37 -15.27 6.79
C VAL A 265 -15.21 -15.72 7.72
N PRO A 266 -15.24 -16.95 8.25
CA PRO A 266 -14.30 -17.40 9.28
C PRO A 266 -12.82 -17.32 8.91
N ASN A 267 -12.50 -17.44 7.62
CA ASN A 267 -11.14 -17.41 7.10
C ASN A 267 -10.72 -16.02 6.56
N ALA A 268 -11.47 -14.96 6.89
CA ALA A 268 -11.14 -13.61 6.47
C ALA A 268 -9.71 -13.23 6.90
N LYS A 269 -8.97 -12.64 5.96
CA LYS A 269 -7.59 -12.17 6.14
C LYS A 269 -7.53 -10.68 5.83
N LEU A 270 -6.83 -9.93 6.67
CA LEU A 270 -6.71 -8.48 6.57
C LEU A 270 -5.31 -8.08 6.11
N VAL A 271 -5.25 -7.18 5.15
CA VAL A 271 -4.07 -6.37 4.79
C VAL A 271 -4.15 -5.07 5.57
N TYR A 272 -3.04 -4.59 6.09
CA TYR A 272 -3.01 -3.36 6.86
C TYR A 272 -1.91 -2.41 6.39
N ASN A 273 -2.26 -1.14 6.26
CA ASN A 273 -1.35 -0.07 5.92
C ASN A 273 -0.73 0.54 7.19
N ASN A 274 0.54 0.25 7.42
CA ASN A 274 1.37 0.95 8.41
C ASN A 274 1.73 2.34 7.84
N SER A 275 0.73 3.20 7.72
CA SER A 275 0.86 4.44 6.98
C SER A 275 1.88 5.40 7.59
N PRO A 276 2.77 6.01 6.79
CA PRO A 276 3.60 7.12 7.23
C PRO A 276 2.81 8.42 7.46
N SER A 277 1.53 8.47 7.08
CA SER A 277 0.63 9.57 7.42
C SER A 277 0.24 9.59 8.90
N PHE A 278 0.38 8.46 9.61
CA PHE A 278 0.20 8.43 11.05
C PHE A 278 1.39 9.09 11.75
N ASN A 279 1.12 9.91 12.73
CA ASN A 279 2.14 10.24 13.71
C ASN A 279 2.24 9.07 14.72
N TRP A 280 3.08 8.08 14.41
CA TRP A 280 3.24 6.86 15.20
C TRP A 280 3.58 7.15 16.64
N THR A 281 4.56 8.03 16.88
CA THR A 281 4.97 8.40 18.25
C THR A 281 3.82 9.01 19.04
N LEU A 282 3.13 10.00 18.47
CA LEU A 282 2.01 10.65 19.17
C LEU A 282 0.88 9.66 19.46
N ASN A 283 0.47 8.86 18.48
CA ASN A 283 -0.62 7.91 18.64
C ASN A 283 -0.32 6.88 19.74
N PHE A 284 0.89 6.32 19.78
CA PHE A 284 1.23 5.32 20.78
C PHE A 284 1.48 5.93 22.16
N ARG A 285 2.09 7.12 22.23
CA ARG A 285 2.19 7.85 23.52
C ARG A 285 0.83 8.20 24.09
N GLN A 286 -0.15 8.58 23.26
CA GLN A 286 -1.51 8.83 23.72
C GLN A 286 -2.20 7.55 24.20
N GLN A 287 -2.08 6.44 23.47
CA GLN A 287 -2.64 5.14 23.90
C GLN A 287 -2.02 4.67 25.22
N VAL A 288 -0.70 4.81 25.38
CA VAL A 288 -0.01 4.44 26.64
C VAL A 288 -0.42 5.38 27.78
N PHE A 289 -0.55 6.69 27.51
CA PHE A 289 -1.03 7.66 28.50
C PHE A 289 -2.42 7.25 29.01
N ASP A 290 -3.34 6.93 28.10
CA ASP A 290 -4.71 6.55 28.44
C ASP A 290 -4.71 5.25 29.28
N LEU A 291 -3.95 4.22 28.87
CA LEU A 291 -3.79 2.98 29.63
C LEU A 291 -3.21 3.19 31.03
N MET A 292 -2.13 3.97 31.16
CA MET A 292 -1.52 4.27 32.44
C MET A 292 -2.48 5.06 33.36
N SER A 293 -3.28 5.95 32.79
CA SER A 293 -4.31 6.70 33.51
C SER A 293 -5.42 5.76 34.04
N GLU A 294 -5.88 4.82 33.21
CA GLU A 294 -6.87 3.80 33.58
C GLU A 294 -6.35 2.86 34.68
N GLU A 295 -5.05 2.57 34.69
CA GLU A 295 -4.37 1.83 35.74
C GLU A 295 -4.19 2.62 37.05
N GLY A 296 -4.58 3.90 37.07
CA GLY A 296 -4.48 4.80 38.22
C GLY A 296 -3.08 5.34 38.49
N LYS A 297 -2.19 5.32 37.50
CA LYS A 297 -0.88 5.98 37.62
C LYS A 297 -1.03 7.53 37.64
N ASP A 298 -0.12 8.18 38.33
CA ASP A 298 -0.07 9.65 38.31
C ASP A 298 0.46 10.17 37.00
N MET A 299 -0.43 10.76 36.19
CA MET A 299 -0.11 11.32 34.88
C MET A 299 0.06 12.84 34.90
N SER A 300 0.11 13.47 36.08
CA SER A 300 0.18 14.95 36.24
C SER A 300 1.47 15.56 35.65
N ALA A 301 2.52 14.78 35.45
CA ALA A 301 3.78 15.21 34.81
C ALA A 301 3.69 15.32 33.28
N TYR A 302 2.60 14.84 32.66
CA TYR A 302 2.44 14.78 31.23
C TYR A 302 1.29 15.66 30.74
N ASP A 303 1.50 16.34 29.62
CA ASP A 303 0.40 16.97 28.88
C ASP A 303 0.00 16.06 27.70
N ARG A 304 -1.20 15.45 27.79
CA ARG A 304 -1.71 14.56 26.75
C ARG A 304 -1.79 15.22 25.36
N ALA A 305 -1.94 16.55 25.31
CA ALA A 305 -2.00 17.28 24.06
C ALA A 305 -0.61 17.53 23.44
N ASP A 306 0.47 17.52 24.26
CA ASP A 306 1.85 17.82 23.85
C ASP A 306 2.81 16.66 24.09
N LEU A 307 2.37 15.43 23.92
CA LEU A 307 3.21 14.22 24.10
C LEU A 307 4.35 14.07 23.09
N MET A 308 4.45 14.94 22.09
CA MET A 308 5.60 15.03 21.18
C MET A 308 6.76 15.85 21.75
N ASN A 309 6.63 16.44 22.91
CA ASN A 309 7.70 17.21 23.53
C ASN A 309 8.89 16.32 23.86
N GLU A 310 10.09 16.76 23.43
CA GLU A 310 11.36 16.02 23.61
C GLU A 310 11.68 15.76 25.10
N SER A 311 11.13 16.56 26.03
CA SER A 311 11.30 16.32 27.46
C SER A 311 10.69 15.00 27.96
N TYR A 312 9.84 14.38 27.15
CA TYR A 312 9.25 13.07 27.46
C TYR A 312 9.98 11.89 26.85
N ASP A 313 11.01 12.09 26.01
CA ASP A 313 11.66 11.01 25.24
C ASP A 313 12.32 9.93 26.12
N ASP A 314 12.83 10.30 27.29
CA ASP A 314 13.50 9.38 28.24
C ASP A 314 12.56 8.89 29.36
N THR A 315 11.24 9.03 29.21
CA THR A 315 10.26 8.62 30.22
C THR A 315 9.79 7.17 30.02
N ASP A 316 9.21 6.59 31.10
CA ASP A 316 8.59 5.27 31.03
C ASP A 316 7.45 5.22 30.01
N LEU A 317 6.70 6.33 29.86
CA LEU A 317 5.64 6.46 28.87
C LEU A 317 6.18 6.34 27.45
N ALA A 318 7.26 7.06 27.13
CA ALA A 318 7.88 6.99 25.81
C ALA A 318 8.49 5.62 25.53
N THR A 319 9.17 5.04 26.52
CA THR A 319 9.74 3.70 26.42
C THR A 319 8.68 2.64 26.15
N GLU A 320 7.55 2.68 26.84
CA GLU A 320 6.44 1.76 26.62
C GLU A 320 5.77 1.98 25.25
N ALA A 321 5.61 3.23 24.80
CA ALA A 321 5.10 3.56 23.48
C ALA A 321 6.00 2.98 22.37
N ASP A 322 7.32 3.14 22.50
CA ASP A 322 8.30 2.60 21.54
C ASP A 322 8.28 1.05 21.53
N ASN A 323 8.10 0.41 22.68
CA ASN A 323 7.93 -1.04 22.75
C ASN A 323 6.68 -1.49 22.00
N LYS A 324 5.54 -0.82 22.17
CA LYS A 324 4.31 -1.11 21.43
C LYS A 324 4.45 -0.88 19.92
N ILE A 325 5.16 0.16 19.49
CA ILE A 325 5.48 0.38 18.07
C ILE A 325 6.34 -0.77 17.53
N ARG A 326 7.35 -1.19 18.28
CA ARG A 326 8.25 -2.29 17.89
C ARG A 326 7.53 -3.62 17.71
N THR A 327 6.54 -3.91 18.56
CA THR A 327 5.79 -5.17 18.51
C THR A 327 4.50 -5.08 17.68
N PHE A 328 4.17 -3.91 17.14
CA PHE A 328 2.88 -3.61 16.51
C PHE A 328 2.44 -4.66 15.50
N GLN A 329 3.31 -5.06 14.56
CA GLN A 329 2.93 -6.04 13.53
C GLN A 329 2.61 -7.41 14.13
N ALA A 330 3.41 -7.86 15.11
CA ALA A 330 3.19 -9.15 15.78
C ALA A 330 1.90 -9.13 16.62
N ASP A 331 1.65 -8.02 17.33
CA ASP A 331 0.45 -7.84 18.13
C ASP A 331 -0.79 -7.73 17.27
N ALA A 332 -0.74 -6.96 16.20
CA ALA A 332 -1.83 -6.81 15.25
C ALA A 332 -2.15 -8.13 14.51
N ALA A 333 -1.14 -8.94 14.17
CA ALA A 333 -1.36 -10.26 13.60
C ALA A 333 -2.08 -11.19 14.60
N ARG A 334 -1.67 -11.16 15.88
CA ARG A 334 -2.22 -12.03 16.92
C ARG A 334 -3.62 -11.60 17.37
N GLU A 335 -3.84 -10.29 17.56
CA GLU A 335 -5.04 -9.74 18.18
C GLU A 335 -6.11 -9.34 17.17
N ALA A 336 -5.71 -8.83 16.00
CA ALA A 336 -6.63 -8.40 14.96
C ALA A 336 -6.63 -9.30 13.71
N GLY A 337 -5.77 -10.33 13.65
CA GLY A 337 -5.71 -11.25 12.51
C GLY A 337 -5.19 -10.59 11.23
N ILE A 338 -4.32 -9.60 11.35
CA ILE A 338 -3.68 -8.98 10.19
C ILE A 338 -2.69 -9.99 9.59
N PHE A 339 -2.92 -10.33 8.33
CA PHE A 339 -2.15 -11.33 7.60
C PHE A 339 -0.95 -10.73 6.87
N HIS A 340 -1.12 -9.53 6.35
CA HIS A 340 -0.08 -8.84 5.57
C HIS A 340 -0.02 -7.37 5.96
N HIS A 341 1.20 -6.89 6.25
CA HIS A 341 1.49 -5.50 6.53
C HIS A 341 2.20 -4.86 5.35
N LEU A 342 1.83 -3.65 5.00
CA LEU A 342 2.54 -2.83 4.04
C LEU A 342 2.87 -1.46 4.65
N ILE A 343 3.89 -0.82 4.15
CA ILE A 343 4.22 0.58 4.44
C ILE A 343 4.17 1.33 3.12
N THR A 344 3.31 2.32 3.01
CA THR A 344 3.29 3.20 1.84
C THR A 344 4.43 4.21 1.91
N LEU A 345 5.09 4.48 0.78
CA LEU A 345 6.12 5.52 0.63
C LEU A 345 7.40 5.40 1.49
N PRO A 346 7.86 4.25 2.00
CA PRO A 346 9.08 4.20 2.83
C PRO A 346 10.31 4.65 2.06
N THR A 347 10.44 4.23 0.81
CA THR A 347 11.56 4.62 -0.06
C THR A 347 11.56 6.11 -0.40
N TYR A 348 10.38 6.70 -0.60
CA TYR A 348 10.25 8.15 -0.83
C TYR A 348 10.77 8.95 0.36
N HIS A 349 10.31 8.64 1.58
CA HIS A 349 10.73 9.34 2.79
C HIS A 349 12.22 9.13 3.09
N THR A 350 12.72 7.90 2.92
CA THR A 350 14.14 7.58 3.12
C THR A 350 15.01 8.33 2.11
N ALA A 351 14.64 8.33 0.82
CA ALA A 351 15.37 9.04 -0.21
C ALA A 351 15.37 10.55 0.04
N ALA A 352 14.22 11.13 0.40
CA ALA A 352 14.11 12.56 0.69
C ALA A 352 15.00 12.98 1.87
N LEU A 353 14.93 12.25 2.99
CA LEU A 353 15.76 12.53 4.17
C LEU A 353 17.25 12.37 3.88
N SER A 354 17.65 11.29 3.20
CA SER A 354 19.04 11.03 2.87
C SER A 354 19.61 12.09 1.91
N THR A 355 18.81 12.51 0.92
CA THR A 355 19.20 13.55 -0.03
C THR A 355 19.31 14.92 0.64
N ASP A 356 18.38 15.26 1.54
CA ASP A 356 18.43 16.51 2.31
C ASP A 356 19.67 16.56 3.20
N ASN A 357 19.98 15.46 3.91
CA ASN A 357 21.17 15.35 4.74
C ASN A 357 22.44 15.52 3.91
N LEU A 358 22.53 14.82 2.76
CA LEU A 358 23.67 14.96 1.84
C LEU A 358 23.82 16.41 1.36
N ALA A 359 22.72 17.06 0.97
CA ALA A 359 22.77 18.44 0.50
C ALA A 359 23.29 19.39 1.59
N LYS A 360 22.82 19.26 2.82
CA LYS A 360 23.28 20.07 3.96
C LYS A 360 24.77 19.89 4.24
N GLU A 361 25.25 18.65 4.24
CA GLU A 361 26.67 18.35 4.49
C GLU A 361 27.56 18.81 3.33
N TYR A 362 27.17 18.51 2.09
CA TYR A 362 27.97 18.79 0.90
C TYR A 362 28.06 20.30 0.60
N PHE A 363 26.95 21.03 0.62
CA PHE A 363 26.90 22.47 0.35
C PHE A 363 27.18 23.32 1.59
N GLY A 364 27.20 22.75 2.78
CA GLY A 364 27.58 23.41 4.01
C GLY A 364 29.08 23.67 4.07
N ASN A 365 29.79 22.96 4.95
CA ASN A 365 31.21 23.15 5.15
C ASN A 365 32.08 21.89 4.96
N GLN A 366 31.46 20.75 4.59
CA GLN A 366 32.16 19.47 4.47
C GLN A 366 32.53 19.12 3.02
N GLY A 367 31.89 19.70 2.01
CA GLY A 367 32.15 19.39 0.61
C GLY A 367 32.11 17.87 0.33
N MET A 368 33.07 17.35 -0.42
CA MET A 368 33.15 15.91 -0.73
C MET A 368 33.23 15.01 0.52
N LEU A 369 33.75 15.51 1.65
CA LEU A 369 33.76 14.74 2.88
C LEU A 369 32.36 14.42 3.38
N GLY A 370 31.37 15.31 3.18
CA GLY A 370 29.96 15.07 3.49
C GLY A 370 29.43 13.84 2.76
N TYR A 371 29.67 13.73 1.45
CA TYR A 371 29.33 12.54 0.69
C TYR A 371 30.10 11.29 1.16
N VAL A 372 31.44 11.40 1.26
CA VAL A 372 32.29 10.26 1.60
C VAL A 372 31.95 9.70 3.00
N ALA A 373 31.80 10.57 3.99
CA ALA A 373 31.51 10.15 5.37
C ALA A 373 30.02 9.75 5.55
N GLY A 374 29.12 10.48 4.93
CA GLY A 374 27.68 10.29 5.07
C GLY A 374 27.13 9.09 4.28
N VAL A 375 27.75 8.78 3.14
CA VAL A 375 27.27 7.75 2.21
C VAL A 375 28.32 6.68 1.96
N GLN A 376 29.37 6.97 1.19
CA GLN A 376 30.30 5.96 0.65
C GLN A 376 30.95 5.07 1.72
N ARG A 377 31.44 5.67 2.83
CA ARG A 377 32.03 4.89 3.93
C ARG A 377 31.03 3.96 4.62
N LYS A 378 29.75 4.36 4.67
CA LYS A 378 28.68 3.52 5.22
C LYS A 378 28.37 2.36 4.30
N GLU A 379 28.21 2.63 3.00
CA GLU A 379 27.99 1.58 1.99
C GLU A 379 29.11 0.52 2.04
N ILE A 380 30.37 0.93 2.11
CA ILE A 380 31.51 0.01 2.20
C ILE A 380 31.44 -0.83 3.49
N ARG A 381 31.18 -0.20 4.64
CA ARG A 381 31.16 -0.91 5.94
C ARG A 381 30.00 -1.89 6.07
N GLU A 382 28.86 -1.55 5.49
CA GLU A 382 27.63 -2.34 5.55
C GLU A 382 27.53 -3.33 4.40
N GLY A 383 28.51 -3.35 3.47
CA GLY A 383 28.51 -4.26 2.33
C GLY A 383 27.41 -3.97 1.31
N ILE A 384 27.00 -2.70 1.17
CA ILE A 384 25.96 -2.31 0.23
C ILE A 384 26.47 -2.44 -1.21
N ALA A 385 25.83 -3.29 -2.00
CA ALA A 385 26.29 -3.64 -3.34
C ALA A 385 26.39 -2.44 -4.30
N CYS A 386 25.56 -1.40 -4.09
CA CYS A 386 25.55 -0.23 -4.96
C CYS A 386 26.81 0.66 -4.86
N VAL A 387 27.69 0.45 -3.89
CA VAL A 387 29.02 1.11 -3.88
C VAL A 387 29.79 0.80 -5.17
N LYS A 388 29.59 -0.41 -5.72
CA LYS A 388 30.09 -0.83 -7.04
C LYS A 388 29.01 -0.61 -8.11
N HIS A 389 28.57 0.64 -8.29
CA HIS A 389 27.38 0.97 -9.09
C HIS A 389 27.47 0.53 -10.56
N GLN A 390 28.66 0.48 -11.17
CA GLN A 390 28.84 -0.05 -12.53
C GLN A 390 28.58 -1.56 -12.59
N ASN A 391 29.12 -2.30 -11.63
CA ASN A 391 28.88 -3.73 -11.50
C ASN A 391 27.42 -4.01 -11.14
N MET A 392 26.84 -3.21 -10.20
CA MET A 392 25.43 -3.30 -9.82
C MET A 392 24.50 -3.11 -11.02
N SER A 393 24.86 -2.25 -11.97
CA SER A 393 24.11 -2.04 -13.21
C SER A 393 24.44 -3.02 -14.34
N GLY A 394 25.31 -4.01 -14.11
CA GLY A 394 25.58 -5.10 -15.03
C GLY A 394 26.75 -4.87 -16.00
N SER A 395 27.77 -4.08 -15.63
CA SER A 395 28.97 -3.88 -16.49
C SER A 395 29.72 -5.17 -16.78
N ASP A 396 29.78 -6.08 -15.81
CA ASP A 396 30.38 -7.40 -15.95
C ASP A 396 29.63 -8.29 -16.95
N MET A 397 28.30 -8.31 -16.90
CA MET A 397 27.49 -9.00 -17.91
C MET A 397 27.71 -8.39 -19.31
N GLY A 398 27.77 -7.06 -19.39
CA GLY A 398 28.04 -6.35 -20.63
C GLY A 398 29.41 -6.73 -21.23
N ASP A 399 30.41 -6.90 -20.40
CA ASP A 399 31.75 -7.35 -20.84
C ASP A 399 31.75 -8.82 -21.28
N ASP A 400 31.03 -9.70 -20.58
CA ASP A 400 30.85 -11.10 -21.01
C ASP A 400 30.17 -11.19 -22.37
N HIS A 401 29.10 -10.41 -22.59
CA HIS A 401 28.42 -10.38 -23.87
C HIS A 401 29.33 -9.91 -25.00
N LYS A 402 30.14 -8.87 -24.77
CA LYS A 402 31.12 -8.39 -25.75
C LYS A 402 32.17 -9.46 -26.10
N GLU A 403 32.69 -10.15 -25.06
CA GLU A 403 33.64 -11.25 -25.26
C GLU A 403 33.01 -12.40 -26.04
N TYR A 404 31.76 -12.76 -25.69
CA TYR A 404 31.02 -13.80 -26.40
C TYR A 404 30.78 -13.46 -27.88
N PHE A 405 30.47 -12.18 -28.18
CA PHE A 405 30.18 -11.74 -29.55
C PHE A 405 31.43 -11.46 -30.39
N ALA A 406 32.51 -10.97 -29.81
CA ALA A 406 33.71 -10.50 -30.52
C ALA A 406 35.00 -11.26 -30.14
N GLY A 407 34.94 -12.20 -29.21
CA GLY A 407 36.13 -12.93 -28.73
C GLY A 407 37.19 -12.00 -28.17
N ASP A 408 38.46 -12.33 -28.45
CA ASP A 408 39.63 -11.58 -27.93
C ASP A 408 39.72 -10.12 -28.42
N ALA A 409 38.92 -9.76 -29.43
CA ALA A 409 38.84 -8.38 -29.93
C ALA A 409 37.88 -7.49 -29.09
N ALA A 410 37.19 -8.05 -28.10
CA ALA A 410 36.23 -7.32 -27.26
C ALA A 410 36.94 -6.22 -26.44
N LEU A 411 36.36 -5.02 -26.48
CA LEU A 411 36.75 -3.93 -25.57
C LEU A 411 35.92 -4.04 -24.28
N LYS A 412 36.56 -4.48 -23.20
CA LYS A 412 35.96 -4.57 -21.87
C LYS A 412 35.92 -3.21 -21.17
N ALA A 413 34.83 -2.96 -20.44
CA ALA A 413 34.64 -1.73 -19.69
C ALA A 413 35.42 -1.74 -18.36
N ALA A 414 35.56 -2.90 -17.72
CA ALA A 414 36.30 -3.07 -16.48
C ALA A 414 37.77 -3.36 -16.74
N GLY A 415 38.65 -2.43 -16.45
CA GLY A 415 40.14 -2.57 -16.52
C GLY A 415 40.76 -2.61 -15.15
N GLU A 416 41.84 -3.39 -15.00
CA GLU A 416 42.60 -3.52 -13.73
C GLU A 416 43.09 -2.19 -13.18
N ASP A 417 43.44 -1.25 -14.05
CA ASP A 417 44.04 0.03 -13.66
C ASP A 417 43.04 1.12 -13.27
N ASN A 418 41.72 0.91 -13.54
CA ASN A 418 40.70 1.96 -13.35
C ASN A 418 39.68 1.66 -12.28
N THR A 419 38.89 0.60 -12.44
CA THR A 419 37.69 0.39 -11.62
C THR A 419 37.69 -0.91 -10.84
N MET A 420 38.39 -1.94 -11.29
CA MET A 420 38.36 -3.28 -10.65
C MET A 420 38.93 -3.28 -9.23
N ASN A 421 39.93 -2.41 -8.93
CA ASN A 421 40.66 -2.42 -7.67
C ASN A 421 40.32 -1.23 -6.76
N GLN A 422 39.28 -0.45 -7.03
CA GLN A 422 38.93 0.69 -6.19
C GLN A 422 37.98 0.36 -5.01
N PHE A 423 37.26 -0.76 -5.08
CA PHE A 423 36.33 -1.20 -4.05
C PHE A 423 36.44 -2.70 -3.77
#